data_e725e2db99673f0cc9cd52e6cb90fd8a
#
_entry.id   e725e2db99673f0cc9cd52e6cb90fd8a
#
_cell.length_a   1.000
_cell.length_b   1.000
_cell.length_c   1.000
_cell.angle_alpha   90.00
_cell.angle_beta   90.00
_cell.angle_gamma   90.00
#
_symmetry.space_group_name_H-M   'P 1'
#
loop_
_entity.id
_entity.type
_entity.pdbx_description
1 polymer ?
#
loop_
_entity_poly.entity_id
_entity_poly.type
_entity_poly.pdbx_seq_one_letter_code
_entity_poly.pdbx_strand_id
1 'polypeptide(L)'
;RRRASKWTREQLEHDHSQRFRKLIQFAARKSPYYEELLATQGLSPDNVTLDQIPPLSKQTLIANFDRIVTDPAITTDRIRDFLAQEPDPARLLDNKYYVIRTSGTSGVPAYTAFSVREWIRGCSLQIRYLPGLQWRRRLAFIGAMGDHYAGISLTLTGGRGINRLFNDCRAFNHHLPVDELVEELNRFQPHVLTAYANLHPSIMQQAIRGRLKIRPRLIVSSGEPLRPELRTRLRDTYHTTVVDLYCASETLLVGSGVSDEGLMLHEDDTAIEISNDHWLATNLFNRTVPLIRYRVNDVIEQTEAPASSPTSPFRWIKAIAGRNELPFELVNNDGDLEPISQ
;
A
#
# COMPACT_ATOMS: atom_id res chain seq x y z
N ARG A 1 -13.53 -2.29 12.50
CA ARG A 1 -12.06 -2.22 12.62
C ARG A 1 -11.58 -1.99 14.04
N ARG A 2 -12.11 -1.01 14.78
CA ARG A 2 -11.88 -0.91 16.24
C ARG A 2 -12.26 -2.19 16.98
N ARG A 3 -13.21 -2.97 16.43
CA ARG A 3 -13.63 -4.25 17.01
C ARG A 3 -12.54 -5.31 16.83
N ALA A 4 -11.91 -5.41 15.65
CA ALA A 4 -10.86 -6.40 15.39
C ALA A 4 -9.61 -6.18 16.27
N SER A 5 -9.25 -4.95 16.61
CA SER A 5 -8.14 -4.68 17.55
C SER A 5 -8.41 -5.14 18.99
N LYS A 6 -9.62 -5.56 19.32
CA LYS A 6 -10.00 -6.11 20.63
C LYS A 6 -10.18 -7.63 20.60
N TRP A 7 -9.99 -8.26 19.46
CA TRP A 7 -10.09 -9.70 19.32
C TRP A 7 -8.86 -10.41 19.90
N THR A 8 -8.99 -11.70 20.15
CA THR A 8 -7.86 -12.58 20.31
C THR A 8 -7.30 -12.95 18.94
N ARG A 9 -6.10 -13.51 18.89
CA ARG A 9 -5.50 -14.02 17.67
C ARG A 9 -6.39 -15.09 17.02
N GLU A 10 -6.93 -16.00 17.80
CA GLU A 10 -7.86 -17.05 17.34
C GLU A 10 -9.14 -16.50 16.70
N GLN A 11 -9.70 -15.44 17.30
CA GLN A 11 -10.87 -14.76 16.74
C GLN A 11 -10.57 -14.12 15.38
N LEU A 12 -9.39 -13.52 15.24
CA LEU A 12 -8.94 -12.92 13.99
C LEU A 12 -8.76 -14.00 12.91
N GLU A 13 -8.11 -15.10 13.23
CA GLU A 13 -7.89 -16.24 12.32
C GLU A 13 -9.19 -16.92 11.91
N HIS A 14 -10.13 -17.04 12.84
CA HIS A 14 -11.47 -17.53 12.52
C HIS A 14 -12.22 -16.61 11.54
N ASP A 15 -12.18 -15.27 11.75
CA ASP A 15 -12.76 -14.32 10.81
C ASP A 15 -12.08 -14.39 9.43
N HIS A 16 -10.75 -14.49 9.41
CA HIS A 16 -9.99 -14.68 8.15
C HIS A 16 -10.44 -15.94 7.41
N SER A 17 -10.56 -17.06 8.09
CA SER A 17 -11.00 -18.31 7.49
C SER A 17 -12.41 -18.21 6.90
N GLN A 18 -13.34 -17.59 7.62
CA GLN A 18 -14.70 -17.36 7.12
C GLN A 18 -14.73 -16.44 5.89
N ARG A 19 -13.93 -15.37 5.90
CA ARG A 19 -13.86 -14.41 4.80
C ARG A 19 -13.14 -14.98 3.59
N PHE A 20 -12.09 -15.76 3.82
CA PHE A 20 -11.39 -16.50 2.76
C PHE A 20 -12.36 -17.45 2.06
N ARG A 21 -13.15 -18.25 2.81
CA ARG A 21 -14.15 -19.15 2.22
C ARG A 21 -15.12 -18.41 1.30
N LYS A 22 -15.64 -17.26 1.73
CA LYS A 22 -16.51 -16.41 0.90
C LYS A 22 -15.79 -15.84 -0.33
N LEU A 23 -14.51 -15.52 -0.20
CA LEU A 23 -13.70 -15.00 -1.30
C LEU A 23 -13.43 -16.09 -2.34
N ILE A 24 -12.97 -17.28 -1.92
CA ILE A 24 -12.65 -18.38 -2.83
C ILE A 24 -13.88 -18.91 -3.55
N GLN A 25 -15.03 -19.04 -2.85
CA GLN A 25 -16.30 -19.40 -3.47
C GLN A 25 -16.75 -18.38 -4.52
N PHE A 26 -16.50 -17.09 -4.29
CA PHE A 26 -16.79 -16.05 -5.26
C PHE A 26 -15.80 -16.09 -6.43
N ALA A 27 -14.52 -16.23 -6.17
CA ALA A 27 -13.47 -16.31 -7.17
C ALA A 27 -13.66 -17.55 -8.08
N ALA A 28 -13.97 -18.70 -7.52
CA ALA A 28 -14.27 -19.93 -8.28
C ALA A 28 -15.41 -19.78 -9.29
N ARG A 29 -16.38 -18.93 -9.00
CA ARG A 29 -17.53 -18.70 -9.91
C ARG A 29 -17.31 -17.59 -10.93
N LYS A 30 -16.35 -16.70 -10.72
CA LYS A 30 -16.21 -15.45 -11.48
C LYS A 30 -14.86 -15.25 -12.15
N SER A 31 -13.85 -15.99 -11.71
CA SER A 31 -12.48 -15.93 -12.23
C SER A 31 -12.14 -17.26 -12.89
N PRO A 32 -11.95 -17.29 -14.21
CA PRO A 32 -11.53 -18.50 -14.91
C PRO A 32 -10.22 -19.10 -14.38
N TYR A 33 -9.33 -18.27 -13.85
CA TYR A 33 -8.08 -18.71 -13.25
C TYR A 33 -8.32 -19.55 -11.99
N TYR A 34 -9.17 -19.10 -11.06
CA TYR A 34 -9.43 -19.83 -9.82
C TYR A 34 -10.36 -21.05 -10.03
N GLU A 35 -11.25 -20.99 -11.00
CA GLU A 35 -12.06 -22.15 -11.41
C GLU A 35 -11.14 -23.29 -11.86
N GLU A 36 -10.23 -23.04 -12.80
CA GLU A 36 -9.29 -24.03 -13.32
C GLU A 36 -8.29 -24.49 -12.26
N LEU A 37 -7.75 -23.57 -11.44
CA LEU A 37 -6.83 -23.89 -10.36
C LEU A 37 -7.43 -24.93 -9.41
N LEU A 38 -8.64 -24.69 -8.95
CA LEU A 38 -9.33 -25.59 -8.02
C LEU A 38 -9.65 -26.93 -8.67
N ALA A 39 -10.13 -26.92 -9.91
CA ALA A 39 -10.44 -28.15 -10.66
C ALA A 39 -9.19 -29.01 -10.88
N THR A 40 -8.08 -28.39 -11.30
CA THR A 40 -6.82 -29.09 -11.56
C THR A 40 -6.24 -29.74 -10.30
N GLN A 41 -6.44 -29.11 -9.14
CA GLN A 41 -5.96 -29.64 -7.86
C GLN A 41 -6.98 -30.52 -7.13
N GLY A 42 -8.15 -30.75 -7.69
CA GLY A 42 -9.21 -31.53 -7.07
C GLY A 42 -9.76 -30.90 -5.78
N LEU A 43 -9.67 -29.56 -5.65
CA LEU A 43 -10.09 -28.81 -4.47
C LEU A 43 -11.53 -28.30 -4.65
N SER A 44 -12.33 -28.41 -3.59
CA SER A 44 -13.68 -27.82 -3.56
C SER A 44 -13.65 -26.44 -2.90
N PRO A 45 -14.28 -25.43 -3.50
CA PRO A 45 -14.34 -24.09 -2.91
C PRO A 45 -15.09 -24.03 -1.57
N ASP A 46 -15.84 -25.09 -1.22
CA ASP A 46 -16.63 -25.12 0.01
C ASP A 46 -15.81 -25.53 1.24
N ASN A 47 -14.74 -26.29 1.04
CA ASN A 47 -13.94 -26.85 2.14
C ASN A 47 -12.43 -26.57 2.02
N VAL A 48 -11.96 -25.94 0.93
CA VAL A 48 -10.55 -25.61 0.77
C VAL A 48 -10.09 -24.64 1.85
N THR A 49 -8.89 -24.90 2.38
CA THR A 49 -8.19 -24.00 3.33
C THR A 49 -7.18 -23.13 2.60
N LEU A 50 -6.78 -22.04 3.24
CA LEU A 50 -5.90 -21.04 2.60
C LEU A 50 -4.54 -21.64 2.19
N ASP A 51 -3.97 -22.47 3.03
CA ASP A 51 -2.66 -23.13 2.84
C ASP A 51 -2.66 -24.13 1.67
N GLN A 52 -3.81 -24.66 1.27
CA GLN A 52 -3.95 -25.54 0.12
C GLN A 52 -3.88 -24.79 -1.23
N ILE A 53 -4.07 -23.48 -1.25
CA ILE A 53 -3.95 -22.68 -2.47
C ILE A 53 -2.46 -22.37 -2.72
N PRO A 54 -1.91 -22.66 -3.91
CA PRO A 54 -0.52 -22.34 -4.22
C PRO A 54 -0.29 -20.82 -4.20
N PRO A 55 0.94 -20.38 -3.85
CA PRO A 55 1.29 -18.96 -3.91
C PRO A 55 1.15 -18.37 -5.31
N LEU A 56 0.55 -17.18 -5.40
CA LEU A 56 0.42 -16.42 -6.63
C LEU A 56 1.62 -15.47 -6.77
N SER A 57 2.50 -15.74 -7.73
CA SER A 57 3.64 -14.86 -8.02
C SER A 57 3.22 -13.62 -8.83
N LYS A 58 4.06 -12.57 -8.82
CA LYS A 58 3.87 -11.39 -9.67
C LYS A 58 3.85 -11.75 -11.16
N GLN A 59 4.72 -12.66 -11.58
CA GLN A 59 4.78 -13.16 -12.96
C GLN A 59 3.49 -13.87 -13.36
N THR A 60 2.99 -14.73 -12.48
CA THR A 60 1.71 -15.44 -12.69
C THR A 60 0.54 -14.45 -12.75
N LEU A 61 0.53 -13.44 -11.87
CA LEU A 61 -0.49 -12.39 -11.90
C LEU A 61 -0.48 -11.63 -13.23
N ILE A 62 0.69 -11.20 -13.70
CA ILE A 62 0.83 -10.46 -14.96
C ILE A 62 0.37 -11.33 -16.15
N ALA A 63 0.81 -12.59 -16.21
CA ALA A 63 0.49 -13.50 -17.30
C ALA A 63 -0.99 -13.91 -17.35
N ASN A 64 -1.68 -13.87 -16.21
CA ASN A 64 -3.06 -14.34 -16.08
C ASN A 64 -4.03 -13.25 -15.60
N PHE A 65 -3.67 -11.98 -15.65
CA PHE A 65 -4.47 -10.91 -15.10
C PHE A 65 -5.92 -10.96 -15.58
N ASP A 66 -6.14 -11.06 -16.89
CA ASP A 66 -7.48 -11.07 -17.51
C ASP A 66 -8.32 -12.30 -17.12
N ARG A 67 -7.67 -13.36 -16.63
CA ARG A 67 -8.33 -14.58 -16.12
C ARG A 67 -8.55 -14.53 -14.60
N ILE A 68 -7.74 -13.76 -13.88
CA ILE A 68 -7.84 -13.58 -12.42
C ILE A 68 -8.97 -12.63 -12.08
N VAL A 69 -9.15 -11.55 -12.85
CA VAL A 69 -10.22 -10.57 -12.59
C VAL A 69 -11.60 -11.21 -12.67
N THR A 70 -12.53 -10.70 -11.87
CA THR A 70 -13.88 -11.27 -11.75
C THR A 70 -14.93 -10.54 -12.58
N ASP A 71 -14.61 -9.37 -13.13
CA ASP A 71 -15.42 -8.67 -14.12
C ASP A 71 -14.73 -8.74 -15.49
N PRO A 72 -15.28 -9.47 -16.47
CA PRO A 72 -14.66 -9.64 -17.79
C PRO A 72 -14.55 -8.32 -18.57
N ALA A 73 -15.20 -7.26 -18.11
CA ALA A 73 -15.02 -5.92 -18.69
C ALA A 73 -13.66 -5.31 -18.33
N ILE A 74 -12.95 -5.82 -17.34
CA ILE A 74 -11.61 -5.38 -16.96
C ILE A 74 -10.59 -6.28 -17.67
N THR A 75 -9.83 -5.72 -18.59
CA THR A 75 -8.71 -6.41 -19.26
C THR A 75 -7.45 -5.56 -19.18
N THR A 76 -6.31 -6.21 -19.33
CA THR A 76 -5.00 -5.54 -19.36
C THR A 76 -4.96 -4.43 -20.40
N ASP A 77 -5.47 -4.66 -21.60
CA ASP A 77 -5.48 -3.66 -22.67
C ASP A 77 -6.38 -2.48 -22.35
N ARG A 78 -7.60 -2.72 -21.83
CA ARG A 78 -8.47 -1.63 -21.40
C ARG A 78 -7.89 -0.80 -20.26
N ILE A 79 -7.18 -1.43 -19.35
CA ILE A 79 -6.44 -0.71 -18.29
C ILE A 79 -5.35 0.16 -18.92
N ARG A 80 -4.55 -0.37 -19.84
CA ARG A 80 -3.49 0.40 -20.52
C ARG A 80 -4.06 1.60 -21.28
N ASP A 81 -5.13 1.40 -22.05
CA ASP A 81 -5.80 2.47 -22.79
C ASP A 81 -6.34 3.55 -21.86
N PHE A 82 -6.97 3.14 -20.76
CA PHE A 82 -7.46 4.06 -19.73
C PHE A 82 -6.32 4.87 -19.09
N LEU A 83 -5.25 4.23 -18.67
CA LEU A 83 -4.10 4.89 -18.05
C LEU A 83 -3.37 5.83 -19.03
N ALA A 84 -3.33 5.49 -20.31
CA ALA A 84 -2.73 6.34 -21.33
C ALA A 84 -3.53 7.63 -21.62
N GLN A 85 -4.84 7.60 -21.38
CA GLN A 85 -5.76 8.71 -21.68
C GLN A 85 -6.16 9.52 -20.45
N GLU A 86 -6.07 8.93 -19.27
CA GLU A 86 -6.55 9.54 -18.03
C GLU A 86 -5.38 9.81 -17.05
N PRO A 87 -4.88 11.04 -17.01
CA PRO A 87 -3.76 11.40 -16.13
C PRO A 87 -4.19 11.57 -14.66
N ASP A 88 -5.49 11.63 -14.36
CA ASP A 88 -5.99 11.85 -13.00
C ASP A 88 -6.16 10.53 -12.26
N PRO A 89 -5.26 10.21 -11.30
CA PRO A 89 -5.26 8.92 -10.61
C PRO A 89 -6.44 8.71 -9.66
N ALA A 90 -7.34 9.67 -9.55
CA ALA A 90 -8.58 9.53 -8.80
C ALA A 90 -9.81 9.30 -9.69
N ARG A 91 -9.61 9.20 -11.01
CA ARG A 91 -10.67 8.83 -11.94
C ARG A 91 -10.89 7.33 -11.94
N LEU A 92 -12.09 6.94 -12.30
CA LEU A 92 -12.55 5.56 -12.31
C LEU A 92 -12.61 5.02 -13.73
N LEU A 93 -12.06 3.86 -13.96
CA LEU A 93 -12.35 3.04 -15.13
C LEU A 93 -13.84 2.69 -15.11
N ASP A 94 -14.57 2.99 -16.21
CA ASP A 94 -16.01 2.76 -16.35
C ASP A 94 -16.88 3.39 -15.25
N ASN A 95 -16.41 4.42 -14.55
CA ASN A 95 -17.06 4.98 -13.35
C ASN A 95 -17.29 3.96 -12.22
N LYS A 96 -16.55 2.86 -12.20
CA LYS A 96 -16.72 1.73 -11.27
C LYS A 96 -15.46 1.37 -10.50
N TYR A 97 -14.27 1.44 -11.15
CA TYR A 97 -13.06 0.83 -10.62
C TYR A 97 -11.92 1.84 -10.51
N TYR A 98 -11.31 1.92 -9.33
CA TYR A 98 -9.99 2.50 -9.18
C TYR A 98 -8.95 1.49 -9.67
N VAL A 99 -8.12 1.91 -10.60
CA VAL A 99 -7.02 1.10 -11.13
C VAL A 99 -5.72 1.58 -10.53
N ILE A 100 -4.92 0.66 -10.05
CA ILE A 100 -3.60 0.94 -9.47
C ILE A 100 -2.55 0.17 -10.27
N ARG A 101 -1.49 0.89 -10.62
CA ARG A 101 -0.30 0.36 -11.26
C ARG A 101 0.83 0.25 -10.24
N THR A 102 1.58 -0.85 -10.25
CA THR A 102 2.83 -0.95 -9.49
C THR A 102 3.94 -0.14 -10.17
N SER A 103 4.96 0.27 -9.42
CA SER A 103 6.10 1.04 -9.96
C SER A 103 6.89 0.33 -11.05
N GLY A 104 6.76 -1.00 -11.17
CA GLY A 104 7.40 -1.76 -12.22
C GLY A 104 8.92 -1.84 -12.11
N THR A 105 9.49 -1.75 -10.90
CA THR A 105 10.95 -1.86 -10.66
C THR A 105 11.56 -3.12 -11.27
N SER A 106 10.78 -4.17 -11.49
CA SER A 106 11.16 -5.41 -12.18
C SER A 106 10.89 -5.40 -13.70
N GLY A 107 10.70 -4.23 -14.32
CA GLY A 107 10.50 -4.03 -15.76
C GLY A 107 9.05 -3.99 -16.20
N VAL A 108 8.21 -4.95 -15.83
CA VAL A 108 6.78 -4.98 -16.22
C VAL A 108 5.89 -4.61 -15.02
N PRO A 109 5.05 -3.55 -15.14
CA PRO A 109 4.12 -3.20 -14.08
C PRO A 109 3.02 -4.24 -13.96
N ALA A 110 2.64 -4.57 -12.73
CA ALA A 110 1.41 -5.29 -12.45
C ALA A 110 0.28 -4.27 -12.21
N TYR A 111 -0.94 -4.71 -12.47
CA TYR A 111 -2.15 -3.92 -12.23
C TYR A 111 -2.98 -4.54 -11.12
N THR A 112 -3.72 -3.71 -10.42
CA THR A 112 -4.82 -4.13 -9.57
C THR A 112 -5.99 -3.17 -9.74
N ALA A 113 -7.19 -3.64 -9.49
CA ALA A 113 -8.39 -2.83 -9.57
C ALA A 113 -9.25 -3.05 -8.32
N PHE A 114 -9.91 -1.99 -7.89
CA PHE A 114 -10.78 -1.99 -6.73
C PHE A 114 -12.12 -1.34 -7.10
N SER A 115 -13.22 -1.98 -6.83
CA SER A 115 -14.51 -1.30 -6.85
C SER A 115 -14.53 -0.15 -5.82
N VAL A 116 -15.44 0.81 -5.97
CA VAL A 116 -15.56 1.93 -5.03
C VAL A 116 -15.70 1.46 -3.57
N ARG A 117 -16.45 0.37 -3.33
CA ARG A 117 -16.62 -0.18 -1.96
C ARG A 117 -15.33 -0.77 -1.41
N GLU A 118 -14.58 -1.49 -2.23
CA GLU A 118 -13.30 -2.08 -1.87
C GLU A 118 -12.27 -0.99 -1.61
N TRP A 119 -12.23 0.03 -2.46
CA TRP A 119 -11.37 1.19 -2.28
C TRP A 119 -11.63 1.91 -0.95
N ILE A 120 -12.89 2.24 -0.66
CA ILE A 120 -13.27 2.87 0.61
C ILE A 120 -12.87 1.97 1.80
N ARG A 121 -13.00 0.66 1.65
CA ARG A 121 -12.59 -0.29 2.70
C ARG A 121 -11.07 -0.27 2.91
N GLY A 122 -10.27 -0.29 1.87
CA GLY A 122 -8.81 -0.16 1.94
C GLY A 122 -8.39 1.18 2.54
N CYS A 123 -8.94 2.29 2.03
CA CYS A 123 -8.66 3.64 2.54
C CYS A 123 -9.00 3.80 4.02
N SER A 124 -10.02 3.10 4.54
CA SER A 124 -10.45 3.26 5.92
C SER A 124 -9.43 2.78 6.97
N LEU A 125 -8.36 2.07 6.58
CA LEU A 125 -7.24 1.75 7.47
C LEU A 125 -6.45 3.00 7.87
N GLN A 126 -6.44 4.03 7.03
CA GLN A 126 -5.78 5.32 7.34
C GLN A 126 -6.34 6.00 8.61
N ILE A 127 -7.58 5.69 9.02
CA ILE A 127 -8.18 6.22 10.26
C ILE A 127 -7.34 5.86 11.50
N ARG A 128 -6.48 4.83 11.43
CA ARG A 128 -5.66 4.41 12.57
C ARG A 128 -4.60 5.41 12.95
N TYR A 129 -4.02 6.10 11.98
CA TYR A 129 -2.94 7.05 12.20
C TYR A 129 -3.32 8.51 11.94
N LEU A 130 -4.39 8.76 11.18
CA LEU A 130 -4.83 10.13 10.98
C LEU A 130 -5.45 10.71 12.25
N PRO A 131 -5.07 11.92 12.66
CA PRO A 131 -5.73 12.61 13.77
C PRO A 131 -7.21 12.75 13.47
N GLY A 132 -8.04 12.67 14.51
CA GLY A 132 -9.50 12.59 14.42
C GLY A 132 -10.16 13.59 13.46
N LEU A 133 -11.46 13.46 13.25
CA LEU A 133 -12.23 14.31 12.34
C LEU A 133 -11.96 15.80 12.63
N GLN A 134 -11.34 16.47 11.68
CA GLN A 134 -11.15 17.90 11.67
C GLN A 134 -11.86 18.48 10.44
N TRP A 135 -12.51 19.59 10.63
CA TRP A 135 -13.11 20.33 9.55
C TRP A 135 -12.01 20.90 8.63
N ARG A 136 -12.09 20.61 7.31
CA ARG A 136 -11.17 21.11 6.28
C ARG A 136 -9.69 20.82 6.59
N ARG A 137 -9.37 19.57 6.88
CA ARG A 137 -7.99 19.13 7.05
C ARG A 137 -7.23 19.21 5.73
N ARG A 138 -6.08 19.86 5.73
CA ARG A 138 -5.18 19.96 4.57
C ARG A 138 -4.15 18.83 4.61
N LEU A 139 -4.16 17.99 3.57
CA LEU A 139 -3.23 16.88 3.39
C LEU A 139 -2.36 17.14 2.16
N ALA A 140 -1.05 17.18 2.35
CA ALA A 140 -0.07 17.25 1.27
C ALA A 140 0.56 15.87 1.08
N PHE A 141 0.65 15.44 -0.17
CA PHE A 141 1.43 14.28 -0.58
C PHE A 141 2.54 14.73 -1.52
N ILE A 142 3.78 14.36 -1.23
CA ILE A 142 4.94 14.63 -2.08
C ILE A 142 5.50 13.30 -2.56
N GLY A 143 5.42 13.05 -3.86
CA GLY A 143 5.82 11.77 -4.43
C GLY A 143 5.69 11.73 -5.94
N ALA A 144 5.71 10.51 -6.50
CA ALA A 144 5.52 10.31 -7.94
C ALA A 144 4.12 10.72 -8.38
N MET A 145 4.06 11.48 -9.45
CA MET A 145 2.83 11.95 -10.10
C MET A 145 2.84 11.54 -11.58
N GLY A 146 1.68 11.63 -12.22
CA GLY A 146 1.54 11.36 -13.65
C GLY A 146 1.15 9.92 -13.99
N ASP A 147 0.88 9.09 -12.98
CA ASP A 147 0.35 7.74 -13.16
C ASP A 147 -0.52 7.34 -11.95
N HIS A 148 -1.25 6.23 -12.07
CA HIS A 148 -2.18 5.71 -11.07
C HIS A 148 -1.47 4.89 -9.98
N TYR A 149 -0.49 5.47 -9.28
CA TYR A 149 0.15 4.84 -8.12
C TYR A 149 -0.72 4.92 -6.87
N ALA A 150 -0.62 3.91 -6.00
CA ALA A 150 -1.47 3.80 -4.79
C ALA A 150 -1.41 5.07 -3.91
N GLY A 151 -0.23 5.61 -3.65
CA GLY A 151 -0.06 6.76 -2.74
C GLY A 151 -0.78 8.03 -3.21
N ILE A 152 -0.62 8.40 -4.47
CA ILE A 152 -1.29 9.56 -5.05
C ILE A 152 -2.80 9.33 -5.20
N SER A 153 -3.21 8.13 -5.64
CA SER A 153 -4.63 7.78 -5.77
C SER A 153 -5.36 7.83 -4.43
N LEU A 154 -4.74 7.28 -3.37
CA LEU A 154 -5.27 7.34 -1.99
C LEU A 154 -5.42 8.78 -1.50
N THR A 155 -4.44 9.63 -1.79
CA THR A 155 -4.45 11.04 -1.37
C THR A 155 -5.55 11.80 -2.08
N LEU A 156 -5.58 11.78 -3.41
CA LEU A 156 -6.52 12.58 -4.19
C LEU A 156 -7.98 12.13 -4.00
N THR A 157 -8.23 10.83 -3.87
CA THR A 157 -9.58 10.32 -3.58
C THR A 157 -10.07 10.73 -2.19
N GLY A 158 -9.14 10.93 -1.23
CA GLY A 158 -9.44 11.46 0.10
C GLY A 158 -10.01 12.89 0.09
N GLY A 159 -9.75 13.67 -0.97
CA GLY A 159 -10.23 15.05 -1.17
C GLY A 159 -11.42 15.17 -2.13
N ARG A 160 -12.06 14.05 -2.56
CA ARG A 160 -13.14 14.06 -3.56
C ARG A 160 -14.52 13.70 -3.00
N GLY A 161 -15.52 13.99 -3.79
CA GLY A 161 -16.91 13.75 -3.42
C GLY A 161 -17.26 14.46 -2.11
N ILE A 162 -18.00 13.79 -1.23
CA ILE A 162 -18.36 14.33 0.09
C ILE A 162 -17.13 14.56 1.00
N ASN A 163 -16.03 13.82 0.77
CA ASN A 163 -14.81 13.94 1.57
C ASN A 163 -14.16 15.31 1.45
N ARG A 164 -14.37 16.05 0.34
CA ARG A 164 -13.87 17.41 0.13
C ARG A 164 -14.40 18.42 1.17
N LEU A 165 -15.49 18.12 1.83
CA LEU A 165 -16.00 18.93 2.93
C LEU A 165 -15.10 18.86 4.17
N PHE A 166 -14.40 17.74 4.32
CA PHE A 166 -13.53 17.45 5.46
C PHE A 166 -12.05 17.54 5.15
N ASN A 167 -11.68 17.32 3.90
CA ASN A 167 -10.28 17.27 3.48
C ASN A 167 -10.04 18.12 2.23
N ASP A 168 -8.98 18.91 2.27
CA ASP A 168 -8.33 19.51 1.10
C ASP A 168 -7.04 18.71 0.87
N CYS A 169 -7.00 17.90 -0.17
CA CYS A 169 -5.87 17.04 -0.49
C CYS A 169 -5.15 17.56 -1.72
N ARG A 170 -3.83 17.77 -1.60
CA ARG A 170 -2.97 18.17 -2.71
C ARG A 170 -1.79 17.24 -2.86
N ALA A 171 -1.45 16.95 -4.10
CA ALA A 171 -0.24 16.21 -4.44
C ALA A 171 0.75 17.16 -5.11
N PHE A 172 2.03 16.98 -4.77
CA PHE A 172 3.16 17.74 -5.29
C PHE A 172 4.15 16.77 -5.90
N ASN A 173 4.58 17.06 -7.14
CA ASN A 173 5.55 16.22 -7.82
C ASN A 173 6.91 16.32 -7.11
N HIS A 174 7.52 15.19 -6.80
CA HIS A 174 8.84 15.14 -6.18
C HIS A 174 9.98 15.66 -7.08
N HIS A 175 9.71 15.82 -8.38
CA HIS A 175 10.63 16.47 -9.34
C HIS A 175 10.51 17.99 -9.39
N LEU A 176 9.58 18.61 -8.65
CA LEU A 176 9.51 20.07 -8.58
C LEU A 176 10.84 20.65 -8.03
N PRO A 177 11.30 21.78 -8.56
CA PRO A 177 12.37 22.52 -7.95
C PRO A 177 12.07 22.79 -6.47
N VAL A 178 13.08 22.62 -5.61
CA VAL A 178 12.90 22.72 -4.14
C VAL A 178 12.28 24.07 -3.74
N ASP A 179 12.65 25.15 -4.42
CA ASP A 179 12.13 26.48 -4.12
C ASP A 179 10.65 26.61 -4.42
N GLU A 180 10.20 26.07 -5.54
CA GLU A 180 8.79 26.04 -5.93
C GLU A 180 7.98 25.16 -4.96
N LEU A 181 8.51 23.99 -4.59
CA LEU A 181 7.87 23.11 -3.61
C LEU A 181 7.72 23.83 -2.25
N VAL A 182 8.74 24.56 -1.81
CA VAL A 182 8.71 25.33 -0.56
C VAL A 182 7.64 26.43 -0.61
N GLU A 183 7.53 27.16 -1.72
CA GLU A 183 6.50 28.18 -1.90
C GLU A 183 5.09 27.59 -1.86
N GLU A 184 4.87 26.49 -2.59
CA GLU A 184 3.58 25.80 -2.62
C GLU A 184 3.19 25.25 -1.24
N LEU A 185 4.11 24.63 -0.53
CA LEU A 185 3.86 24.13 0.83
C LEU A 185 3.60 25.28 1.81
N ASN A 186 4.35 26.39 1.71
CA ASN A 186 4.13 27.58 2.54
C ASN A 186 2.75 28.19 2.27
N ARG A 187 2.28 28.18 1.03
CA ARG A 187 0.93 28.67 0.67
C ARG A 187 -0.16 27.70 1.15
N PHE A 188 0.08 26.41 1.02
CA PHE A 188 -0.91 25.39 1.36
C PHE A 188 -1.06 25.15 2.86
N GLN A 189 0.03 25.28 3.65
CA GLN A 189 0.05 25.06 5.11
C GLN A 189 -0.56 23.70 5.52
N PRO A 190 0.02 22.55 5.12
CA PRO A 190 -0.57 21.24 5.38
C PRO A 190 -0.66 20.92 6.87
N HIS A 191 -1.76 20.29 7.28
CA HIS A 191 -1.91 19.69 8.61
C HIS A 191 -1.29 18.28 8.66
N VAL A 192 -1.31 17.58 7.52
CA VAL A 192 -0.66 16.28 7.34
C VAL A 192 0.28 16.40 6.15
N LEU A 193 1.54 16.08 6.37
CA LEU A 193 2.57 16.04 5.35
C LEU A 193 2.98 14.60 5.11
N THR A 194 2.64 14.06 3.94
CA THR A 194 3.06 12.72 3.50
C THR A 194 4.13 12.85 2.43
N ALA A 195 5.23 12.11 2.57
CA ALA A 195 6.27 12.04 1.56
C ALA A 195 6.95 10.67 1.56
N TYR A 196 7.70 10.36 0.50
CA TYR A 196 8.63 9.22 0.51
C TYR A 196 9.76 9.49 1.51
N ALA A 197 10.27 8.41 2.12
CA ALA A 197 11.27 8.53 3.18
C ALA A 197 12.52 9.29 2.73
N ASN A 198 12.98 9.06 1.49
CA ASN A 198 14.14 9.73 0.89
C ASN A 198 13.96 11.24 0.61
N LEU A 199 12.72 11.73 0.55
CA LEU A 199 12.42 13.15 0.30
C LEU A 199 12.43 13.98 1.58
N HIS A 200 12.14 13.38 2.73
CA HIS A 200 12.07 14.08 4.00
C HIS A 200 13.34 14.86 4.37
N PRO A 201 14.58 14.36 4.16
CA PRO A 201 15.79 15.11 4.50
C PRO A 201 15.87 16.45 3.76
N SER A 202 15.58 16.48 2.47
CA SER A 202 15.59 17.70 1.66
C SER A 202 14.56 18.73 2.13
N ILE A 203 13.33 18.28 2.37
CA ILE A 203 12.21 19.10 2.86
C ILE A 203 12.52 19.65 4.26
N MET A 204 13.00 18.80 5.16
CA MET A 204 13.39 19.17 6.52
C MET A 204 14.51 20.21 6.52
N GLN A 205 15.49 20.08 5.63
CA GLN A 205 16.57 21.05 5.51
C GLN A 205 16.06 22.46 5.19
N GLN A 206 14.97 22.60 4.41
CA GLN A 206 14.37 23.90 4.13
C GLN A 206 13.66 24.49 5.38
N ALA A 207 13.09 23.63 6.23
CA ALA A 207 12.53 24.07 7.51
C ALA A 207 13.62 24.54 8.48
N ILE A 208 14.72 23.80 8.60
CA ILE A 208 15.89 24.20 9.42
C ILE A 208 16.47 25.53 8.96
N ARG A 209 16.52 25.76 7.64
CA ARG A 209 16.98 27.05 7.06
C ARG A 209 15.95 28.18 7.20
N GLY A 210 14.78 27.94 7.78
CA GLY A 210 13.72 28.93 7.93
C GLY A 210 13.00 29.33 6.64
N ARG A 211 13.25 28.63 5.52
CA ARG A 211 12.58 28.86 4.23
C ARG A 211 11.21 28.20 4.19
N LEU A 212 11.08 26.97 4.70
CA LEU A 212 9.81 26.26 4.83
C LEU A 212 9.18 26.59 6.20
N LYS A 213 8.02 27.26 6.18
CA LYS A 213 7.33 27.78 7.37
C LYS A 213 5.98 27.07 7.58
N ILE A 214 5.99 25.74 7.63
CA ILE A 214 4.80 24.93 7.89
C ILE A 214 4.83 24.35 9.31
N ARG A 215 3.66 24.02 9.84
CA ARG A 215 3.50 23.36 11.15
C ARG A 215 2.55 22.16 11.02
N PRO A 216 3.00 21.07 10.42
CA PRO A 216 2.18 19.89 10.29
C PRO A 216 1.89 19.28 11.66
N ARG A 217 0.69 18.75 11.84
CA ARG A 217 0.28 18.03 13.06
C ARG A 217 0.61 16.55 12.98
N LEU A 218 0.97 16.09 11.78
CA LEU A 218 1.36 14.73 11.49
C LEU A 218 2.29 14.73 10.28
N ILE A 219 3.39 14.00 10.39
CA ILE A 219 4.23 13.63 9.26
C ILE A 219 4.02 12.14 8.99
N VAL A 220 3.88 11.80 7.72
CA VAL A 220 3.73 10.42 7.26
C VAL A 220 4.85 10.12 6.28
N SER A 221 5.65 9.12 6.60
CA SER A 221 6.68 8.58 5.73
C SER A 221 6.18 7.29 5.06
N SER A 222 6.47 7.11 3.79
CA SER A 222 6.04 5.91 3.05
C SER A 222 6.98 5.61 1.87
N GLY A 223 6.75 4.47 1.22
CA GLY A 223 7.46 4.06 0.01
C GLY A 223 8.81 3.41 0.24
N GLU A 224 9.49 3.75 1.31
CA GLU A 224 10.79 3.21 1.73
C GLU A 224 10.83 3.13 3.26
N PRO A 225 11.67 2.28 3.86
CA PRO A 225 11.82 2.20 5.31
C PRO A 225 12.28 3.53 5.92
N LEU A 226 11.60 3.99 6.96
CA LEU A 226 12.00 5.17 7.70
C LEU A 226 13.05 4.82 8.76
N ARG A 227 14.28 5.33 8.58
CA ARG A 227 15.36 5.10 9.55
C ARG A 227 15.06 5.80 10.89
N PRO A 228 15.40 5.20 12.05
CA PRO A 228 15.12 5.77 13.36
C PRO A 228 15.70 7.19 13.56
N GLU A 229 16.91 7.42 13.04
CA GLU A 229 17.58 8.73 13.15
C GLU A 229 16.81 9.82 12.38
N LEU A 230 16.28 9.46 11.19
CA LEU A 230 15.47 10.38 10.40
C LEU A 230 14.13 10.64 11.08
N ARG A 231 13.49 9.64 11.63
CA ARG A 231 12.25 9.79 12.43
C ARG A 231 12.46 10.77 13.58
N THR A 232 13.52 10.59 14.36
CA THR A 232 13.87 11.47 15.48
C THR A 232 14.07 12.91 15.01
N ARG A 233 14.87 13.11 13.97
CA ARG A 233 15.12 14.46 13.41
C ARG A 233 13.85 15.14 12.89
N LEU A 234 12.96 14.39 12.23
CA LEU A 234 11.66 14.90 11.76
C LEU A 234 10.78 15.33 12.94
N ARG A 235 10.67 14.46 13.96
CA ARG A 235 9.91 14.77 15.17
C ARG A 235 10.42 16.03 15.85
N ASP A 236 11.74 16.17 16.00
CA ASP A 236 12.36 17.30 16.69
C ASP A 236 12.29 18.59 15.87
N THR A 237 12.39 18.51 14.53
CA THR A 237 12.29 19.69 13.65
C THR A 237 10.88 20.26 13.59
N TYR A 238 9.86 19.39 13.52
CA TYR A 238 8.47 19.80 13.34
C TYR A 238 7.63 19.74 14.61
N HIS A 239 8.20 19.23 15.72
CA HIS A 239 7.52 19.04 17.02
C HIS A 239 6.19 18.28 16.88
N THR A 240 6.19 17.20 16.10
CA THR A 240 4.96 16.46 15.76
C THR A 240 5.20 14.94 15.70
N THR A 241 4.10 14.18 15.67
CA THR A 241 4.15 12.73 15.48
C THR A 241 4.61 12.39 14.06
N VAL A 242 5.46 11.39 13.94
CA VAL A 242 5.91 10.83 12.67
C VAL A 242 5.42 9.39 12.56
N VAL A 243 4.66 9.10 11.53
CA VAL A 243 4.16 7.76 11.21
C VAL A 243 4.93 7.20 10.04
N ASP A 244 5.41 5.99 10.20
CA ASP A 244 5.94 5.18 9.11
C ASP A 244 4.86 4.27 8.56
N LEU A 245 4.66 4.26 7.24
CA LEU A 245 3.66 3.45 6.56
C LEU A 245 4.31 2.42 5.65
N TYR A 246 3.96 1.18 5.88
CA TYR A 246 4.22 0.11 4.94
C TYR A 246 3.00 -0.08 4.05
N CYS A 247 3.18 0.12 2.75
CA CYS A 247 2.14 0.04 1.73
C CYS A 247 2.57 -0.88 0.59
N ALA A 248 1.63 -1.64 0.06
CA ALA A 248 1.79 -2.38 -1.18
C ALA A 248 0.60 -2.07 -2.10
N SER A 249 0.84 -1.91 -3.39
CA SER A 249 -0.22 -1.56 -4.36
C SER A 249 -1.36 -2.59 -4.37
N GLU A 250 -1.03 -3.83 -4.08
CA GLU A 250 -1.92 -4.98 -4.12
C GLU A 250 -2.88 -5.06 -2.94
N THR A 251 -2.45 -4.56 -1.78
CA THR A 251 -3.22 -4.62 -0.52
C THR A 251 -3.50 -3.25 0.08
N LEU A 252 -2.95 -2.19 -0.52
CA LEU A 252 -2.94 -0.80 -0.07
C LEU A 252 -2.11 -0.65 1.21
N LEU A 253 -2.72 -0.51 2.37
CA LEU A 253 -2.02 -0.29 3.62
C LEU A 253 -1.76 -1.62 4.33
N VAL A 254 -0.48 -1.99 4.46
CA VAL A 254 -0.01 -3.25 5.08
C VAL A 254 0.27 -3.07 6.57
N GLY A 255 0.93 -1.98 6.94
CA GLY A 255 1.29 -1.73 8.34
C GLY A 255 1.59 -0.27 8.63
N SER A 256 1.68 0.07 9.91
CA SER A 256 2.07 1.41 10.35
C SER A 256 2.74 1.39 11.73
N GLY A 257 3.65 2.33 11.96
CA GLY A 257 4.31 2.52 13.25
C GLY A 257 4.54 4.00 13.57
N VAL A 258 4.38 4.34 14.84
CA VAL A 258 4.58 5.70 15.37
C VAL A 258 5.85 5.83 16.21
N SER A 259 6.52 4.73 16.51
CA SER A 259 7.74 4.65 17.32
C SER A 259 8.78 3.77 16.62
N ASP A 260 9.97 3.71 17.21
CA ASP A 260 11.05 2.86 16.72
C ASP A 260 10.91 1.38 17.19
N GLU A 261 9.82 1.06 17.89
CA GLU A 261 9.52 -0.31 18.34
C GLU A 261 9.03 -1.22 17.19
N GLY A 262 8.72 -0.63 16.03
CA GLY A 262 8.32 -1.38 14.84
C GLY A 262 7.02 -0.92 14.20
N LEU A 263 6.53 -1.73 13.28
CA LEU A 263 5.28 -1.52 12.52
C LEU A 263 4.25 -2.58 12.91
N MET A 264 3.08 -2.16 13.29
CA MET A 264 1.93 -3.05 13.46
C MET A 264 1.33 -3.39 12.10
N LEU A 265 1.20 -4.68 11.78
CA LEU A 265 0.55 -5.14 10.57
C LEU A 265 -0.97 -4.95 10.65
N HIS A 266 -1.59 -4.53 9.56
CA HIS A 266 -3.02 -4.28 9.48
C HIS A 266 -3.78 -5.52 8.99
N GLU A 267 -3.84 -6.52 9.85
CA GLU A 267 -4.43 -7.82 9.54
C GLU A 267 -5.97 -7.84 9.59
N ASP A 268 -6.66 -6.71 9.73
CA ASP A 268 -8.13 -6.69 9.72
C ASP A 268 -8.75 -7.22 8.44
N ASP A 269 -8.11 -6.94 7.32
CA ASP A 269 -8.66 -7.20 6.00
C ASP A 269 -7.69 -7.95 5.09
N THR A 270 -6.51 -8.31 5.60
CA THR A 270 -5.49 -9.05 4.88
C THR A 270 -4.98 -10.19 5.76
N ALA A 271 -5.13 -11.42 5.30
CA ALA A 271 -4.42 -12.54 5.91
C ALA A 271 -2.97 -12.52 5.42
N ILE A 272 -2.04 -12.57 6.35
CA ILE A 272 -0.60 -12.46 6.09
C ILE A 272 0.05 -13.76 6.58
N GLU A 273 0.86 -14.40 5.73
CA GLU A 273 1.69 -15.55 6.06
C GLU A 273 3.15 -15.12 5.90
N ILE A 274 3.96 -15.21 6.95
CA ILE A 274 5.34 -14.71 6.95
C ILE A 274 6.30 -15.88 6.86
N SER A 275 7.24 -15.82 5.92
CA SER A 275 8.37 -16.72 5.75
C SER A 275 9.69 -15.94 5.87
N ASN A 276 10.83 -16.65 5.86
CA ASN A 276 12.13 -16.01 6.08
C ASN A 276 12.54 -15.06 4.93
N ASP A 277 12.12 -15.33 3.70
CA ASP A 277 12.56 -14.65 2.48
C ASP A 277 11.45 -13.90 1.74
N HIS A 278 10.19 -14.07 2.17
CA HIS A 278 9.02 -13.43 1.59
C HIS A 278 7.84 -13.53 2.55
N TRP A 279 6.75 -12.89 2.20
CA TRP A 279 5.47 -13.12 2.84
C TRP A 279 4.35 -13.22 1.81
N LEU A 280 3.25 -13.87 2.20
CA LEU A 280 2.09 -14.03 1.35
C LEU A 280 0.95 -13.18 1.87
N ALA A 281 0.31 -12.47 0.96
CA ALA A 281 -0.85 -11.64 1.24
C ALA A 281 -2.11 -12.25 0.64
N THR A 282 -3.15 -12.43 1.44
CA THR A 282 -4.50 -12.67 0.93
C THR A 282 -5.37 -11.48 1.25
N ASN A 283 -5.71 -10.72 0.21
CA ASN A 283 -6.57 -9.55 0.33
C ASN A 283 -8.03 -9.98 0.48
N LEU A 284 -8.54 -10.00 1.72
CA LEU A 284 -9.88 -10.51 2.04
C LEU A 284 -11.02 -9.57 1.66
N PHE A 285 -10.75 -8.40 1.12
CA PHE A 285 -11.79 -7.42 0.75
C PHE A 285 -11.85 -7.10 -0.76
N ASN A 286 -10.79 -7.34 -1.51
CA ASN A 286 -10.79 -7.13 -2.96
C ASN A 286 -11.32 -8.38 -3.66
N ARG A 287 -12.53 -8.29 -4.18
CA ARG A 287 -13.17 -9.33 -4.99
C ARG A 287 -13.00 -9.06 -6.48
N THR A 288 -12.73 -7.81 -6.85
CA THR A 288 -12.53 -7.40 -8.25
C THR A 288 -11.29 -8.06 -8.83
N VAL A 289 -10.18 -7.99 -8.09
CA VAL A 289 -8.94 -8.73 -8.39
C VAL A 289 -8.59 -9.54 -7.15
N PRO A 290 -9.09 -10.77 -7.01
CA PRO A 290 -8.83 -11.59 -5.83
C PRO A 290 -7.37 -12.04 -5.81
N LEU A 291 -6.57 -11.42 -4.94
CA LEU A 291 -5.20 -11.81 -4.69
C LEU A 291 -5.17 -12.75 -3.49
N ILE A 292 -5.04 -14.04 -3.75
CA ILE A 292 -5.00 -15.11 -2.75
C ILE A 292 -3.59 -15.66 -2.70
N ARG A 293 -2.95 -15.60 -1.51
CA ARG A 293 -1.56 -15.97 -1.27
C ARG A 293 -0.58 -15.32 -2.25
N TYR A 294 -0.82 -14.02 -2.53
CA TYR A 294 0.07 -13.25 -3.39
C TYR A 294 1.44 -13.08 -2.73
N ARG A 295 2.50 -13.48 -3.42
CA ARG A 295 3.87 -13.41 -2.93
C ARG A 295 4.39 -11.97 -3.02
N VAL A 296 4.68 -11.41 -1.87
CA VAL A 296 5.39 -10.14 -1.73
C VAL A 296 6.85 -10.44 -1.40
N ASN A 297 7.76 -9.93 -2.21
CA ASN A 297 9.19 -10.23 -2.10
C ASN A 297 9.94 -9.36 -1.06
N ASP A 298 9.20 -8.55 -0.30
CA ASP A 298 9.83 -7.80 0.80
C ASP A 298 10.18 -8.78 1.94
N VAL A 299 11.42 -8.69 2.42
CA VAL A 299 11.89 -9.45 3.58
C VAL A 299 11.53 -8.65 4.84
N ILE A 300 10.73 -9.25 5.71
CA ILE A 300 10.25 -8.60 6.93
C ILE A 300 10.77 -9.33 8.16
N GLU A 301 11.30 -8.58 9.10
CA GLU A 301 11.78 -9.09 10.41
C GLU A 301 10.65 -8.97 11.42
N GLN A 302 10.11 -10.12 11.89
CA GLN A 302 9.07 -10.12 12.92
C GLN A 302 9.65 -9.69 14.28
N THR A 303 8.79 -9.06 15.08
CA THR A 303 9.10 -8.71 16.48
C THR A 303 7.87 -8.95 17.36
N GLU A 304 8.07 -8.96 18.66
CA GLU A 304 6.97 -8.98 19.61
C GLU A 304 6.23 -7.65 19.64
N ALA A 305 4.95 -7.70 20.05
CA ALA A 305 4.18 -6.47 20.26
C ALA A 305 4.85 -5.64 21.37
N PRO A 306 5.00 -4.32 21.18
CA PRO A 306 5.60 -3.49 22.22
C PRO A 306 4.72 -3.45 23.47
N ALA A 307 5.34 -3.17 24.62
CA ALA A 307 4.66 -3.07 25.92
C ALA A 307 3.52 -2.03 25.91
N SER A 308 3.58 -1.05 25.01
CA SER A 308 2.53 -0.06 24.75
C SER A 308 1.28 -0.65 24.06
N SER A 309 1.37 -1.86 23.49
CA SER A 309 0.27 -2.52 22.75
C SER A 309 0.17 -4.03 22.97
N PRO A 310 0.26 -4.54 24.22
CA PRO A 310 0.48 -5.96 24.52
C PRO A 310 -0.71 -6.86 24.16
N THR A 311 -1.90 -6.31 23.99
CA THR A 311 -3.15 -7.07 23.76
C THR A 311 -3.62 -7.04 22.30
N SER A 312 -2.81 -6.51 21.37
CA SER A 312 -3.17 -6.47 19.96
C SER A 312 -3.11 -7.89 19.37
N PRO A 313 -4.15 -8.35 18.63
CA PRO A 313 -4.10 -9.60 17.89
C PRO A 313 -3.20 -9.52 16.66
N PHE A 314 -2.79 -8.30 16.28
CA PHE A 314 -2.00 -8.04 15.09
C PHE A 314 -0.51 -8.25 15.35
N ARG A 315 0.16 -8.86 14.39
CA ARG A 315 1.61 -9.06 14.44
C ARG A 315 2.36 -7.75 14.25
N TRP A 316 3.56 -7.75 14.75
CA TRP A 316 4.49 -6.64 14.61
C TRP A 316 5.72 -7.07 13.81
N ILE A 317 6.25 -6.14 13.04
CA ILE A 317 7.52 -6.28 12.35
C ILE A 317 8.46 -5.16 12.81
N LYS A 318 9.72 -5.49 12.96
CA LYS A 318 10.75 -4.53 13.38
C LYS A 318 11.09 -3.59 12.24
N ALA A 319 11.31 -4.16 11.07
CA ALA A 319 11.71 -3.43 9.87
C ALA A 319 11.38 -4.24 8.61
N ILE A 320 11.44 -3.56 7.47
CA ILE A 320 11.56 -4.16 6.15
C ILE A 320 13.05 -4.22 5.87
N ALA A 321 13.62 -5.44 5.88
CA ALA A 321 15.06 -5.65 5.73
C ALA A 321 15.56 -5.46 4.28
N GLY A 322 14.64 -5.44 3.32
CA GLY A 322 14.94 -5.29 1.90
C GLY A 322 13.96 -6.05 1.02
N ARG A 323 14.29 -6.17 -0.26
CA ARG A 323 13.54 -6.97 -1.23
C ARG A 323 14.36 -8.17 -1.69
N ASN A 324 13.72 -9.33 -1.74
CA ASN A 324 14.29 -10.52 -2.36
C ASN A 324 13.97 -10.49 -3.87
N GLU A 325 14.56 -9.53 -4.58
CA GLU A 325 14.52 -9.43 -6.04
C GLU A 325 15.86 -9.86 -6.59
N LEU A 326 15.87 -10.46 -7.79
CA LEU A 326 17.11 -10.73 -8.48
C LEU A 326 17.87 -9.41 -8.66
N PRO A 327 19.18 -9.36 -8.39
CA PRO A 327 19.96 -8.16 -8.60
C PRO A 327 19.83 -7.72 -10.07
N PHE A 328 19.80 -6.40 -10.29
CA PHE A 328 19.95 -5.89 -11.65
C PHE A 328 21.33 -6.28 -12.17
N GLU A 329 21.37 -6.89 -13.33
CA GLU A 329 22.61 -7.17 -14.02
C GLU A 329 22.88 -6.02 -14.98
N LEU A 330 24.00 -5.34 -14.82
CA LEU A 330 24.52 -4.42 -15.82
C LEU A 330 25.61 -5.10 -16.64
N VAL A 331 25.60 -4.79 -17.91
CA VAL A 331 26.70 -5.17 -18.79
C VAL A 331 27.88 -4.26 -18.45
N ASN A 332 28.97 -4.83 -17.97
CA ASN A 332 30.22 -4.12 -17.73
C ASN A 332 30.92 -3.74 -19.06
N ASN A 333 32.06 -3.03 -18.98
CA ASN A 333 32.78 -2.60 -20.16
C ASN A 333 33.36 -3.76 -20.99
N ASP A 334 33.43 -4.95 -20.42
CA ASP A 334 33.94 -6.18 -21.08
C ASP A 334 32.79 -7.01 -21.68
N GLY A 335 31.53 -6.59 -21.50
CA GLY A 335 30.33 -7.24 -22.00
C GLY A 335 29.75 -8.31 -21.08
N ASP A 336 30.29 -8.48 -19.87
CA ASP A 336 29.80 -9.42 -18.88
C ASP A 336 28.68 -8.82 -18.00
N LEU A 337 27.73 -9.66 -17.57
CA LEU A 337 26.67 -9.28 -16.66
C LEU A 337 27.19 -9.25 -15.21
N GLU A 338 27.20 -8.09 -14.60
CA GLU A 338 27.54 -7.92 -13.18
C GLU A 338 26.30 -7.57 -12.36
N PRO A 339 26.01 -8.33 -11.27
CA PRO A 339 24.89 -8.04 -10.39
C PRO A 339 25.16 -6.77 -9.58
N ILE A 340 24.22 -5.83 -9.58
CA ILE A 340 24.22 -4.67 -8.69
C ILE A 340 23.30 -4.96 -7.51
N SER A 341 23.86 -4.98 -6.32
CA SER A 341 23.05 -4.98 -5.08
C SER A 341 22.39 -3.60 -4.90
N GLN A 342 21.08 -3.57 -4.72
CA GLN A 342 20.35 -2.37 -4.34
C GLN A 342 20.59 -1.99 -2.88
#